data_9f29093a667dee4d5d61fec379a66627
#
_entry.id   9f29093a667dee4d5d61fec379a66627
#
_cell.length_a   1.000
_cell.length_b   1.000
_cell.length_c   1.000
_cell.angle_alpha   90.00
_cell.angle_beta   90.00
_cell.angle_gamma   90.00
#
_symmetry.space_group_name_H-M   'P 1'
#
loop_
_entity.id
_entity.type
_entity.pdbx_description
1 polymer ?
#
loop_
_entity_poly.entity_id
_entity_poly.type
_entity_poly.pdbx_seq_one_letter_code
_entity_poly.pdbx_strand_id
1 'polypeptide(L)'
;MDKAALLLSVLLAQTPQASLDCKASGEDFVYECTVMLMRGGQPLEGAEVTIGADMPSMPMAHSVKPAKARPGTRPGEYKARLELEMLGEWAIRLRLAGPVRDQLILHYEFDGKGATPRKP
;
A
#
# COMPACT_ATOMS: atom_id res chain seq x y z
N MET A 1 13.91 21.09 28.95
CA MET A 1 13.38 20.18 27.94
C MET A 1 11.96 20.59 27.60
N ASP A 2 11.67 20.76 26.31
CA ASP A 2 10.37 21.25 25.88
C ASP A 2 9.40 20.08 25.67
N LYS A 3 8.41 19.96 26.55
CA LYS A 3 7.41 18.88 26.47
C LYS A 3 6.57 18.96 25.19
N ALA A 4 6.33 20.16 24.68
CA ALA A 4 5.55 20.34 23.46
C ALA A 4 6.27 19.74 22.23
N ALA A 5 7.59 19.92 22.14
CA ALA A 5 8.38 19.35 21.07
C ALA A 5 8.36 17.82 21.11
N LEU A 6 8.42 17.22 22.28
CA LEU A 6 8.35 15.78 22.46
C LEU A 6 6.99 15.23 22.02
N LEU A 7 5.90 15.90 22.38
CA LEU A 7 4.55 15.47 21.98
C LEU A 7 4.38 15.53 20.46
N LEU A 8 4.90 16.55 19.82
CA LEU A 8 4.83 16.67 18.37
C LEU A 8 5.58 15.55 17.68
N SER A 9 6.77 15.20 18.17
CA SER A 9 7.55 14.09 17.62
C SER A 9 6.80 12.76 17.71
N VAL A 10 6.13 12.51 18.84
CA VAL A 10 5.36 11.28 19.04
C VAL A 10 4.20 11.22 18.04
N LEU A 11 3.49 12.32 17.81
CA LEU A 11 2.38 12.35 16.85
C LEU A 11 2.86 12.07 15.44
N LEU A 12 3.97 12.67 15.01
CA LEU A 12 4.54 12.41 13.68
C LEU A 12 4.99 10.97 13.55
N ALA A 13 5.60 10.40 14.61
CA ALA A 13 6.07 9.02 14.59
C ALA A 13 4.93 7.99 14.51
N GLN A 14 3.69 8.41 14.81
CA GLN A 14 2.53 7.51 14.74
C GLN A 14 1.84 7.51 13.40
N THR A 15 2.27 8.32 12.46
CA THR A 15 1.73 8.31 11.10
C THR A 15 2.13 7.00 10.40
N PRO A 16 1.18 6.21 9.90
CA PRO A 16 1.53 4.97 9.23
C PRO A 16 2.23 5.24 7.91
N GLN A 17 3.18 4.36 7.59
CA GLN A 17 3.93 4.40 6.35
C GLN A 17 3.84 3.04 5.69
N ALA A 18 3.85 3.01 4.37
CA ALA A 18 3.72 1.78 3.62
C ALA A 18 4.71 1.73 2.47
N SER A 19 5.18 0.53 2.17
CA SER A 19 5.88 0.23 0.94
C SER A 19 5.21 -0.95 0.27
N LEU A 20 5.39 -1.06 -1.04
CA LEU A 20 4.74 -2.08 -1.84
C LEU A 20 5.78 -2.78 -2.70
N ASP A 21 5.72 -4.11 -2.73
CA ASP A 21 6.53 -4.92 -3.63
C ASP A 21 5.60 -5.86 -4.38
N CYS A 22 5.45 -5.64 -5.69
CA CYS A 22 4.59 -6.45 -6.53
C CYS A 22 5.41 -7.18 -7.58
N LYS A 23 5.13 -8.46 -7.73
CA LYS A 23 5.78 -9.31 -8.74
C LYS A 23 4.73 -9.91 -9.65
N ALA A 24 5.05 -10.00 -10.93
CA ALA A 24 4.16 -10.62 -11.91
C ALA A 24 3.90 -12.07 -11.51
N SER A 25 2.63 -12.47 -11.59
CA SER A 25 2.20 -13.82 -11.18
C SER A 25 2.36 -14.86 -12.28
N GLY A 26 2.56 -14.44 -13.52
CA GLY A 26 2.52 -15.32 -14.69
C GLY A 26 1.23 -15.19 -15.49
N GLU A 27 0.18 -14.60 -14.89
CA GLU A 27 -1.03 -14.22 -15.61
C GLU A 27 -0.93 -12.76 -16.03
N ASP A 28 -1.46 -12.42 -17.19
CA ASP A 28 -1.42 -11.04 -17.70
C ASP A 28 -2.06 -10.07 -16.70
N PHE A 29 -1.30 -9.03 -16.35
CA PHE A 29 -1.74 -7.91 -15.49
C PHE A 29 -2.09 -8.31 -14.07
N VAL A 30 -1.73 -9.53 -13.66
CA VAL A 30 -1.98 -10.02 -12.29
C VAL A 30 -0.66 -10.08 -11.53
N TYR A 31 -0.67 -9.52 -10.32
CA TYR A 31 0.53 -9.38 -9.50
C TYR A 31 0.30 -9.91 -8.10
N GLU A 32 1.33 -10.56 -7.56
CA GLU A 32 1.37 -10.91 -6.14
C GLU A 32 2.09 -9.78 -5.43
N CYS A 33 1.38 -9.09 -4.55
CA CYS A 33 1.88 -7.89 -3.89
C CYS A 33 2.09 -8.11 -2.40
N THR A 34 3.18 -7.56 -1.90
CA THR A 34 3.50 -7.55 -0.48
C THR A 34 3.51 -6.09 -0.02
N VAL A 35 2.70 -5.80 0.98
CA VAL A 35 2.64 -4.49 1.62
C VAL A 35 3.37 -4.60 2.96
N MET A 36 4.30 -3.67 3.21
CA MET A 36 4.93 -3.55 4.51
C MET A 36 4.42 -2.28 5.17
N LEU A 37 3.79 -2.42 6.33
CA LEU A 37 3.27 -1.30 7.11
C LEU A 37 4.15 -1.05 8.31
N MET A 38 4.50 0.23 8.50
CA MET A 38 5.30 0.69 9.62
C MET A 38 4.57 1.84 10.32
N ARG A 39 4.78 1.94 11.61
CA ARG A 39 4.26 3.04 12.41
C ARG A 39 5.22 3.32 13.55
N GLY A 40 5.74 4.55 13.60
CA GLY A 40 6.71 4.92 14.63
C GLY A 40 7.98 4.08 14.58
N GLY A 41 8.45 3.71 13.39
CA GLY A 41 9.63 2.87 13.22
C GLY A 41 9.43 1.41 13.56
N GLN A 42 8.21 0.99 13.87
CA GLN A 42 7.86 -0.39 14.21
C GLN A 42 6.88 -0.98 13.19
N PRO A 43 6.94 -2.29 12.96
CA PRO A 43 5.93 -2.94 12.12
C PRO A 43 4.53 -2.73 12.69
N LEU A 44 3.58 -2.42 11.81
CA LEU A 44 2.17 -2.27 12.21
C LEU A 44 1.46 -3.59 12.00
N GLU A 45 1.20 -4.30 13.08
CA GLU A 45 0.53 -5.59 13.05
C GLU A 45 -0.96 -5.45 13.33
N GLY A 46 -1.72 -6.44 12.90
CA GLY A 46 -3.15 -6.54 13.23
C GLY A 46 -4.03 -5.58 12.45
N ALA A 47 -3.51 -4.93 11.41
CA ALA A 47 -4.32 -4.05 10.58
C ALA A 47 -5.19 -4.85 9.62
N GLU A 48 -6.37 -4.32 9.33
CA GLU A 48 -7.18 -4.78 8.21
C GLU A 48 -6.81 -3.91 7.02
N VAL A 49 -6.28 -4.51 5.96
CA VAL A 49 -5.75 -3.81 4.80
C VAL A 49 -6.56 -4.17 3.58
N THR A 50 -7.12 -3.15 2.92
CA THR A 50 -7.80 -3.31 1.63
C THR A 50 -6.99 -2.55 0.60
N ILE A 51 -6.66 -3.22 -0.52
CA ILE A 51 -5.86 -2.64 -1.58
C ILE A 51 -6.72 -2.42 -2.82
N GLY A 52 -6.69 -1.20 -3.34
CA GLY A 52 -7.36 -0.84 -4.58
C GLY A 52 -6.38 -0.15 -5.51
N ALA A 53 -6.76 0.01 -6.76
CA ALA A 53 -5.91 0.65 -7.75
C ALA A 53 -6.74 1.44 -8.74
N ASP A 54 -6.25 2.64 -9.07
CA ASP A 54 -6.85 3.52 -10.07
C ASP A 54 -5.76 4.04 -10.98
N MET A 55 -6.09 4.26 -12.26
CA MET A 55 -5.17 4.92 -13.17
C MET A 55 -5.38 6.42 -13.13
N PRO A 56 -4.40 7.21 -12.68
CA PRO A 56 -4.56 8.66 -12.60
C PRO A 56 -4.87 9.32 -13.94
N SER A 57 -4.34 8.78 -15.03
CA SER A 57 -4.55 9.31 -16.38
C SER A 57 -5.92 8.97 -16.95
N MET A 58 -6.58 7.94 -16.42
CA MET A 58 -7.89 7.47 -16.92
C MET A 58 -8.77 6.97 -15.77
N PRO A 59 -9.11 7.85 -14.80
CA PRO A 59 -9.72 7.39 -13.56
C PRO A 59 -11.12 6.79 -13.72
N MET A 60 -11.84 7.16 -14.75
CA MET A 60 -13.20 6.63 -14.98
C MET A 60 -13.20 5.33 -15.77
N ALA A 61 -12.11 5.03 -16.47
CA ALA A 61 -12.05 3.88 -17.35
C ALA A 61 -11.40 2.66 -16.69
N HIS A 62 -10.43 2.90 -15.80
CA HIS A 62 -9.63 1.82 -15.21
C HIS A 62 -9.57 1.97 -13.70
N SER A 63 -10.49 1.29 -13.05
CA SER A 63 -10.58 1.24 -11.60
C SER A 63 -10.73 -0.24 -11.22
N VAL A 64 -9.84 -0.70 -10.37
CA VAL A 64 -9.79 -2.11 -9.98
C VAL A 64 -10.57 -2.33 -8.70
N LYS A 65 -11.34 -3.41 -8.67
CA LYS A 65 -12.11 -3.78 -7.49
C LYS A 65 -11.16 -4.00 -6.31
N PRO A 66 -11.43 -3.38 -5.15
CA PRO A 66 -10.56 -3.57 -3.99
C PRO A 66 -10.46 -5.02 -3.55
N ALA A 67 -9.27 -5.43 -3.15
CA ALA A 67 -9.01 -6.76 -2.63
C ALA A 67 -8.56 -6.66 -1.18
N LYS A 68 -8.99 -7.62 -0.36
CA LYS A 68 -8.57 -7.69 1.03
C LYS A 68 -7.22 -8.38 1.12
N ALA A 69 -6.26 -7.73 1.78
CA ALA A 69 -4.96 -8.34 2.02
C ALA A 69 -5.02 -9.25 3.24
N ARG A 70 -4.15 -10.25 3.27
CA ARG A 70 -4.02 -11.16 4.40
C ARG A 70 -2.66 -10.96 5.05
N PRO A 71 -2.50 -11.27 6.35
CA PRO A 71 -1.20 -11.19 7.00
C PRO A 71 -0.18 -12.07 6.30
N GLY A 72 1.06 -11.55 6.16
CA GLY A 72 2.17 -12.31 5.65
C GLY A 72 2.91 -13.05 6.77
N THR A 73 4.14 -13.45 6.49
CA THR A 73 4.93 -14.24 7.45
C THR A 73 5.70 -13.38 8.45
N ARG A 74 5.94 -12.11 8.13
CA ARG A 74 6.68 -11.20 9.01
C ARG A 74 5.75 -10.18 9.63
N PRO A 75 6.10 -9.64 10.82
CA PRO A 75 5.32 -8.55 11.40
C PRO A 75 5.21 -7.35 10.44
N GLY A 76 4.01 -6.81 10.31
CA GLY A 76 3.77 -5.65 9.44
C GLY A 76 3.65 -5.99 7.96
N GLU A 77 3.75 -7.27 7.60
CA GLU A 77 3.66 -7.73 6.22
C GLU A 77 2.25 -8.19 5.90
N TYR A 78 1.74 -7.75 4.75
CA TYR A 78 0.42 -8.13 4.25
C TYR A 78 0.53 -8.48 2.79
N LYS A 79 -0.21 -9.51 2.36
CA LYS A 79 -0.14 -10.01 0.99
C LYS A 79 -1.49 -9.93 0.31
N ALA A 80 -1.47 -9.52 -0.95
CA ALA A 80 -2.68 -9.43 -1.74
C ALA A 80 -2.37 -9.74 -3.20
N ARG A 81 -3.35 -10.30 -3.87
CA ARG A 81 -3.33 -10.49 -5.31
C ARG A 81 -4.00 -9.28 -5.94
N LEU A 82 -3.29 -8.61 -6.82
CA LEU A 82 -3.79 -7.42 -7.48
C LEU A 82 -4.01 -7.71 -8.96
N GLU A 83 -5.24 -7.58 -9.42
CA GLU A 83 -5.61 -7.82 -10.80
C GLU A 83 -5.83 -6.48 -11.49
N LEU A 84 -4.85 -6.07 -12.29
CA LEU A 84 -4.95 -4.83 -13.06
C LEU A 84 -5.56 -5.12 -14.43
N GLU A 85 -5.84 -4.07 -15.18
CA GLU A 85 -6.39 -4.21 -16.53
C GLU A 85 -5.34 -3.95 -17.61
N MET A 86 -4.26 -3.26 -17.25
CA MET A 86 -3.19 -2.94 -18.20
C MET A 86 -1.93 -2.51 -17.45
N LEU A 87 -0.82 -2.43 -18.17
CA LEU A 87 0.43 -1.90 -17.65
C LEU A 87 0.36 -0.38 -17.56
N GLY A 88 1.28 0.21 -16.82
CA GLY A 88 1.39 1.66 -16.70
C GLY A 88 1.43 2.13 -15.27
N GLU A 89 1.20 3.41 -15.08
CA GLU A 89 1.21 4.04 -13.76
C GLU A 89 -0.15 3.90 -13.09
N TRP A 90 -0.13 3.41 -11.87
CA TRP A 90 -1.34 3.21 -11.06
C TRP A 90 -1.17 3.87 -9.70
N ALA A 91 -2.25 4.47 -9.22
CA ALA A 91 -2.34 4.92 -7.83
C ALA A 91 -2.89 3.75 -7.02
N ILE A 92 -2.09 3.25 -6.10
CA ILE A 92 -2.47 2.14 -5.23
C ILE A 92 -3.02 2.73 -3.93
N ARG A 93 -4.26 2.40 -3.63
CA ARG A 93 -4.93 2.89 -2.42
C ARG A 93 -4.94 1.79 -1.37
N LEU A 94 -4.32 2.08 -0.24
CA LEU A 94 -4.35 1.20 0.92
C LEU A 94 -5.31 1.79 1.94
N ARG A 95 -6.35 1.06 2.24
CA ARG A 95 -7.31 1.47 3.27
C ARG A 95 -7.06 0.62 4.50
N LEU A 96 -6.76 1.29 5.62
CA LEU A 96 -6.40 0.64 6.87
C LEU A 96 -7.54 0.76 7.88
N ALA A 97 -7.79 -0.33 8.60
CA ALA A 97 -8.70 -0.36 9.73
C ALA A 97 -8.09 -1.22 10.84
N GLY A 98 -8.68 -1.19 12.01
CA GLY A 98 -8.16 -1.89 13.18
C GLY A 98 -7.44 -0.95 14.12
N PRO A 99 -6.16 -1.23 14.47
CA PRO A 99 -5.40 -0.35 15.38
C PRO A 99 -5.24 1.07 14.86
N VAL A 100 -5.19 1.23 13.53
CA VAL A 100 -5.09 2.53 12.87
C VAL A 100 -6.14 2.58 11.77
N ARG A 101 -6.83 3.71 11.66
CA ARG A 101 -7.75 3.97 10.56
C ARG A 101 -7.16 5.07 9.70
N ASP A 102 -6.80 4.73 8.45
CA ASP A 102 -6.15 5.68 7.55
C ASP A 102 -6.32 5.22 6.10
N GLN A 103 -5.93 6.08 5.18
CA GLN A 103 -5.88 5.77 3.77
C GLN A 103 -4.57 6.29 3.21
N LEU A 104 -3.80 5.40 2.58
CA LEU A 104 -2.52 5.74 1.98
C LEU A 104 -2.62 5.56 0.46
N ILE A 105 -2.03 6.50 -0.28
CA ILE A 105 -2.00 6.45 -1.74
C ILE A 105 -0.54 6.36 -2.16
N LEU A 106 -0.21 5.30 -2.91
CA LEU A 106 1.14 5.06 -3.41
C LEU A 106 1.11 5.03 -4.93
N HIS A 107 2.09 5.65 -5.56
CA HIS A 107 2.18 5.67 -7.03
C HIS A 107 3.25 4.71 -7.49
N TYR A 108 2.86 3.78 -8.35
CA TYR A 108 3.75 2.75 -8.88
C TYR A 108 3.55 2.57 -10.37
N GLU A 109 4.66 2.29 -11.06
CA GLU A 109 4.66 1.90 -12.46
C GLU A 109 4.67 0.39 -12.55
N PHE A 110 3.68 -0.21 -13.23
CA PHE A 110 3.60 -1.65 -13.40
C PHE A 110 4.03 -2.05 -14.80
N ASP A 111 4.93 -3.01 -14.86
CA ASP A 111 5.42 -3.59 -16.10
C ASP A 111 5.24 -5.11 -16.09
N GLY A 112 5.79 -5.80 -17.09
CA GLY A 112 5.64 -7.24 -17.20
C GLY A 112 6.34 -8.05 -16.12
N LYS A 113 7.15 -7.42 -15.27
CA LYS A 113 7.89 -8.09 -14.19
C LYS A 113 7.33 -7.75 -12.82
N GLY A 114 6.93 -6.52 -12.61
CA GLY A 114 6.49 -6.08 -11.30
C GLY A 114 6.19 -4.59 -11.27
N ALA A 115 6.40 -3.97 -10.12
CA ALA A 115 6.08 -2.58 -9.90
C ALA A 115 7.28 -1.79 -9.39
N THR A 116 7.40 -0.54 -9.82
CA THR A 116 8.47 0.37 -9.42
C THR A 116 7.85 1.64 -8.87
N PRO A 117 8.34 2.16 -7.72
CA PRO A 117 7.80 3.39 -7.15
C PRO A 117 7.94 4.58 -8.09
N ARG A 118 6.92 5.43 -8.11
CA ARG A 118 6.90 6.66 -8.87
C ARG A 118 6.51 7.81 -7.96
N LYS A 119 7.05 8.98 -8.24
CA LYS A 119 6.62 10.19 -7.52
C LYS A 119 5.29 10.65 -8.10
N PRO A 120 4.38 11.12 -7.25
CA PRO A 120 3.09 11.64 -7.71
C PRO A 120 3.24 12.87 -8.58
#